data_1e400839cbacefbf6d528023b1b69931
#
_entry.id   1e400839cbacefbf6d528023b1b69931
#
_cell.length_a   1.000
_cell.length_b   1.000
_cell.length_c   1.000
_cell.angle_alpha   90.00
_cell.angle_beta   90.00
_cell.angle_gamma   90.00
#
_symmetry.space_group_name_H-M   'P 1'
#
loop_
_entity.id
_entity.type
_entity.pdbx_description
1 polymer ?
#
loop_
_entity_poly.entity_id
_entity_poly.type
_entity_poly.pdbx_seq_one_letter_code
_entity_poly.pdbx_strand_id
1 'polypeptide(L)'
;MPGSYFSFATMPATFTLGKLERLKRRKVIDQLFSEGKAFTVFPVRVQYLFSALPDAVPLQAGFTASGRNFKKAVDRNRIKRLMREAYRLQKNPLQEQLLQKQKQLGLFFIYTGRELPDYTLVNEKIAVILKRLTRVVNESSAKNT
;
A
#
# COMPACT_ATOMS: atom_id res chain seq x y z
N MET A 1 8.99 24.63 1.55
CA MET A 1 8.60 24.29 1.75
C MET A 1 8.27 23.73 2.18
N PRO A 2 8.34 23.99 2.21
CA PRO A 2 8.16 23.46 2.73
C PRO A 2 8.02 22.43 2.92
N GLY A 3 8.19 22.45 2.75
CA GLY A 3 8.22 21.58 2.92
C GLY A 3 8.07 21.07 3.68
N SER A 4 7.56 21.71 3.82
CA SER A 4 7.74 21.16 4.63
C SER A 4 7.75 20.11 4.66
N TYR A 5 7.82 20.36 4.31
CA TYR A 5 7.88 19.18 4.20
C TYR A 5 8.43 18.43 5.19
N PHE A 6 8.03 17.53 5.07
CA PHE A 6 8.51 16.42 5.81
C PHE A 6 9.93 16.11 5.37
N SER A 7 10.74 15.62 6.27
CA SER A 7 12.09 15.19 5.94
C SER A 7 12.14 13.67 5.97
N PHE A 8 12.16 13.06 4.80
CA PHE A 8 12.27 11.62 4.71
C PHE A 8 13.63 11.11 5.16
N ALA A 9 14.64 12.00 5.14
CA ALA A 9 16.00 11.60 5.50
C ALA A 9 16.10 11.16 6.96
N THR A 10 15.18 11.61 7.81
CA THR A 10 15.19 11.24 9.23
C THR A 10 14.37 10.01 9.53
N MET A 11 13.70 9.43 8.53
CA MET A 11 12.92 8.23 8.77
C MET A 11 13.85 7.01 8.92
N PRO A 12 13.66 6.23 9.98
CA PRO A 12 14.48 5.04 10.14
C PRO A 12 14.11 3.98 9.11
N ALA A 13 15.12 3.24 8.67
CA ALA A 13 14.87 2.06 7.83
C ALA A 13 14.36 0.98 8.76
N THR A 14 13.09 0.63 8.62
CA THR A 14 12.46 -0.32 9.52
C THR A 14 11.48 -1.20 8.77
N PHE A 15 11.33 -2.42 9.23
CA PHE A 15 10.34 -3.34 8.70
C PHE A 15 9.02 -3.27 9.46
N THR A 16 8.91 -2.43 10.47
CA THR A 16 7.66 -2.29 11.19
C THR A 16 6.70 -1.40 10.41
N LEU A 17 5.41 -1.68 10.55
CA LEU A 17 4.38 -0.83 9.97
C LEU A 17 3.94 0.14 11.06
N GLY A 18 4.48 1.36 11.01
CA GLY A 18 4.19 2.37 12.00
C GLY A 18 2.77 2.89 11.91
N LYS A 19 2.37 3.61 12.95
CA LYS A 19 1.04 4.17 13.04
C LYS A 19 0.73 5.11 11.89
N LEU A 20 1.68 5.93 11.48
CA LEU A 20 1.50 6.90 10.39
C LEU A 20 1.48 6.23 9.02
N GLU A 21 1.98 5.01 8.90
CA GLU A 21 2.02 4.30 7.65
C GLU A 21 0.70 3.55 7.37
N ARG A 22 -0.20 3.51 8.33
CA ARG A 22 -1.51 2.88 8.16
C ARG A 22 -2.50 3.87 7.57
N LEU A 23 -3.13 3.47 6.51
CA LEU A 23 -4.12 4.31 5.84
C LEU A 23 -5.46 4.15 6.57
N LYS A 24 -5.83 5.17 7.34
CA LYS A 24 -7.04 5.14 8.16
C LYS A 24 -7.99 6.28 7.86
N ARG A 25 -7.52 7.36 7.26
CA ARG A 25 -8.34 8.55 7.08
C ARG A 25 -9.38 8.30 6.00
N ARG A 26 -10.64 8.51 6.37
CA ARG A 26 -11.77 8.25 5.48
C ARG A 26 -11.68 9.03 4.18
N LYS A 27 -11.29 10.30 4.28
CA LYS A 27 -11.18 11.15 3.10
C LYS A 27 -10.14 10.63 2.11
N VAL A 28 -9.01 10.18 2.61
CA VAL A 28 -7.95 9.65 1.76
C VAL A 28 -8.41 8.36 1.10
N ILE A 29 -9.07 7.50 1.85
CA ILE A 29 -9.59 6.25 1.31
C ILE A 29 -10.63 6.52 0.22
N ASP A 30 -11.57 7.45 0.47
CA ASP A 30 -12.59 7.79 -0.50
C ASP A 30 -11.97 8.37 -1.78
N GLN A 31 -10.99 9.24 -1.63
CA GLN A 31 -10.28 9.81 -2.77
C GLN A 31 -9.56 8.72 -3.56
N LEU A 32 -8.95 7.79 -2.86
CA LEU A 32 -8.23 6.67 -3.47
C LEU A 32 -9.16 5.84 -4.36
N PHE A 33 -10.38 5.56 -3.87
CA PHE A 33 -11.33 4.79 -4.64
C PHE A 33 -11.98 5.57 -5.77
N SER A 34 -12.13 6.88 -5.63
CA SER A 34 -12.77 7.69 -6.67
C SER A 34 -11.79 8.17 -7.74
N GLU A 35 -10.56 8.47 -7.38
CA GLU A 35 -9.58 9.06 -8.30
C GLU A 35 -8.39 8.15 -8.58
N GLY A 36 -8.19 7.13 -7.78
CA GLY A 36 -7.03 6.26 -7.93
C GLY A 36 -7.16 5.27 -9.05
N LYS A 37 -6.05 4.61 -9.34
CA LYS A 37 -5.99 3.52 -10.30
C LYS A 37 -5.94 2.20 -9.57
N ALA A 38 -6.23 1.13 -10.28
CA ALA A 38 -6.24 -0.19 -9.68
C ALA A 38 -5.72 -1.22 -10.64
N PHE A 39 -5.12 -2.27 -10.10
CA PHE A 39 -4.84 -3.48 -10.86
C PHE A 39 -4.94 -4.67 -9.93
N THR A 40 -5.01 -5.85 -10.52
CA THR A 40 -5.20 -7.07 -9.74
C THR A 40 -4.11 -8.09 -10.09
N VAL A 41 -3.51 -8.65 -9.03
CA VAL A 41 -2.70 -9.86 -9.13
C VAL A 41 -3.47 -10.87 -8.30
N PHE A 42 -4.40 -11.57 -8.94
CA PHE A 42 -5.36 -12.40 -8.24
C PHE A 42 -4.67 -13.33 -7.23
N PRO A 43 -5.16 -13.45 -6.01
CA PRO A 43 -6.45 -12.94 -5.50
C PRO A 43 -6.35 -11.60 -4.77
N VAL A 44 -5.34 -10.81 -5.02
CA VAL A 44 -5.17 -9.51 -4.37
C VAL A 44 -5.31 -8.38 -5.37
N ARG A 45 -6.20 -7.45 -5.07
CA ARG A 45 -6.38 -6.23 -5.84
C ARG A 45 -5.76 -5.08 -5.08
N VAL A 46 -5.13 -4.14 -5.77
CA VAL A 46 -4.60 -2.94 -5.14
C VAL A 46 -5.17 -1.69 -5.82
N GLN A 47 -5.61 -0.74 -5.01
CA GLN A 47 -5.93 0.62 -5.42
C GLN A 47 -4.75 1.49 -5.05
N TYR A 48 -4.37 2.42 -5.91
CA TYR A 48 -3.27 3.32 -5.59
C TYR A 48 -3.51 4.70 -6.16
N LEU A 49 -2.94 5.70 -5.47
CA LEU A 49 -3.08 7.09 -5.88
C LEU A 49 -1.88 7.88 -5.39
N PHE A 50 -1.26 8.61 -6.32
CA PHE A 50 -0.22 9.58 -5.96
C PHE A 50 -0.93 10.86 -5.55
N SER A 51 -0.84 11.22 -4.29
CA SER A 51 -1.43 12.47 -3.81
C SER A 51 -0.74 12.87 -2.52
N ALA A 52 -0.90 14.11 -2.15
CA ALA A 52 -0.37 14.60 -0.88
C ALA A 52 -1.13 13.88 0.26
N LEU A 53 -0.39 13.18 1.10
CA LEU A 53 -0.93 12.53 2.28
C LEU A 53 -0.88 13.50 3.45
N PRO A 54 -1.86 13.43 4.37
CA PRO A 54 -1.86 14.36 5.50
C PRO A 54 -0.71 14.15 6.47
N ASP A 55 -0.14 12.96 6.49
CA ASP A 55 0.98 12.64 7.37
C ASP A 55 2.29 12.69 6.59
N ALA A 56 3.38 13.00 7.29
CA ALA A 56 4.69 13.17 6.66
C ALA A 56 5.37 11.82 6.45
N VAL A 57 4.76 10.98 5.62
CA VAL A 57 5.30 9.67 5.27
C VAL A 57 5.18 9.48 3.76
N PRO A 58 6.11 8.74 3.14
CA PRO A 58 6.04 8.54 1.69
C PRO A 58 4.94 7.57 1.28
N LEU A 59 4.51 6.70 2.17
CA LEU A 59 3.66 5.57 1.80
C LEU A 59 2.70 5.25 2.92
N GLN A 60 1.42 5.17 2.58
CA GLN A 60 0.39 4.69 3.51
C GLN A 60 -0.36 3.55 2.85
N ALA A 61 -0.70 2.54 3.64
CA ALA A 61 -1.37 1.35 3.13
C ALA A 61 -2.50 0.91 4.04
N GLY A 62 -3.61 0.51 3.42
CA GLY A 62 -4.73 -0.10 4.10
C GLY A 62 -4.97 -1.51 3.56
N PHE A 63 -5.67 -2.33 4.30
CA PHE A 63 -5.92 -3.72 3.96
C PHE A 63 -7.35 -4.10 4.29
N THR A 64 -7.98 -4.84 3.39
CA THR A 64 -9.32 -5.33 3.64
C THR A 64 -9.55 -6.67 2.93
N ALA A 65 -10.54 -7.40 3.38
CA ALA A 65 -10.98 -8.61 2.74
C ALA A 65 -12.47 -8.49 2.47
N SER A 66 -12.94 -9.10 1.38
CA SER A 66 -14.34 -9.01 0.97
C SER A 66 -15.26 -9.61 2.03
N GLY A 67 -16.19 -8.80 2.53
CA GLY A 67 -17.21 -9.28 3.45
C GLY A 67 -18.20 -10.23 2.79
N ARG A 68 -18.32 -10.14 1.47
CA ARG A 68 -19.17 -11.05 0.71
C ARG A 68 -18.60 -12.46 0.70
N ASN A 69 -17.27 -12.58 0.55
CA ASN A 69 -16.61 -13.89 0.50
C ASN A 69 -16.33 -14.44 1.90
N PHE A 70 -16.11 -13.57 2.87
CA PHE A 70 -15.74 -13.96 4.23
C PHE A 70 -16.64 -13.26 5.23
N LYS A 71 -17.70 -13.93 5.65
CA LYS A 71 -18.67 -13.35 6.56
C LYS A 71 -18.16 -13.27 7.98
N LYS A 72 -17.24 -14.15 8.36
CA LYS A 72 -16.70 -14.16 9.71
C LYS A 72 -15.61 -13.13 9.85
N ALA A 73 -15.70 -12.29 10.86
CA ALA A 73 -14.70 -11.28 11.13
C ALA A 73 -13.33 -11.88 11.40
N VAL A 74 -13.30 -13.05 12.03
CA VAL A 74 -12.06 -13.77 12.33
C VAL A 74 -11.29 -14.05 11.02
N ASP A 75 -11.99 -14.52 10.01
CA ASP A 75 -11.38 -14.84 8.72
C ASP A 75 -10.85 -13.58 8.03
N ARG A 76 -11.66 -12.51 8.02
CA ARG A 76 -11.24 -11.25 7.42
C ARG A 76 -10.01 -10.68 8.13
N ASN A 77 -10.00 -10.76 9.45
CA ASN A 77 -8.87 -10.25 10.23
C ASN A 77 -7.61 -11.06 9.97
N ARG A 78 -7.74 -12.36 9.81
CA ARG A 78 -6.61 -13.22 9.48
C ARG A 78 -6.00 -12.84 8.13
N ILE A 79 -6.84 -12.64 7.12
CA ILE A 79 -6.39 -12.24 5.79
C ILE A 79 -5.68 -10.90 5.84
N LYS A 80 -6.26 -9.93 6.54
CA LYS A 80 -5.65 -8.61 6.67
C LYS A 80 -4.28 -8.70 7.34
N ARG A 81 -4.16 -9.56 8.35
CA ARG A 81 -2.89 -9.75 9.04
C ARG A 81 -1.84 -10.33 8.11
N LEU A 82 -2.22 -11.33 7.30
CA LEU A 82 -1.30 -11.95 6.36
C LEU A 82 -0.81 -10.93 5.32
N MET A 83 -1.71 -10.12 4.78
CA MET A 83 -1.33 -9.11 3.80
C MET A 83 -0.44 -8.04 4.43
N ARG A 84 -0.79 -7.62 5.64
CA ARG A 84 -0.01 -6.60 6.34
C ARG A 84 1.40 -7.10 6.63
N GLU A 85 1.53 -8.36 7.03
CA GLU A 85 2.83 -8.95 7.31
C GLU A 85 3.68 -9.04 6.05
N ALA A 86 3.11 -9.52 4.96
CA ALA A 86 3.83 -9.61 3.69
C ALA A 86 4.27 -8.23 3.20
N TYR A 87 3.39 -7.25 3.33
CA TYR A 87 3.69 -5.87 2.93
C TYR A 87 4.80 -5.29 3.80
N ARG A 88 4.68 -5.47 5.12
CA ARG A 88 5.64 -4.91 6.07
C ARG A 88 7.07 -5.33 5.75
N LEU A 89 7.24 -6.58 5.37
CA LEU A 89 8.56 -7.14 5.09
C LEU A 89 9.12 -6.74 3.73
N GLN A 90 8.28 -6.26 2.82
CA GLN A 90 8.68 -6.03 1.43
C GLN A 90 8.53 -4.57 0.98
N LYS A 91 8.05 -3.69 1.83
CA LYS A 91 7.72 -2.31 1.42
C LYS A 91 8.94 -1.42 1.17
N ASN A 92 10.10 -1.75 1.72
CA ASN A 92 11.24 -0.86 1.73
C ASN A 92 11.72 -0.41 0.34
N PRO A 93 11.82 -1.30 -0.66
CA PRO A 93 12.24 -0.82 -1.99
C PRO A 93 11.28 0.20 -2.59
N LEU A 94 9.98 0.00 -2.42
CA LEU A 94 8.99 0.96 -2.90
C LEU A 94 9.11 2.28 -2.14
N GLN A 95 9.26 2.19 -0.83
CA GLN A 95 9.39 3.36 0.01
C GLN A 95 10.62 4.19 -0.38
N GLU A 96 11.74 3.52 -0.65
CA GLU A 96 12.96 4.20 -1.07
C GLU A 96 12.78 4.92 -2.41
N GLN A 97 12.08 4.30 -3.35
CA GLN A 97 11.80 4.95 -4.63
C GLN A 97 10.95 6.20 -4.46
N LEU A 98 9.95 6.13 -3.59
CA LEU A 98 9.11 7.29 -3.31
C LEU A 98 9.92 8.41 -2.67
N LEU A 99 10.85 8.07 -1.78
CA LEU A 99 11.73 9.06 -1.17
C LEU A 99 12.60 9.74 -2.22
N GLN A 100 13.18 8.98 -3.12
CA GLN A 100 14.03 9.53 -4.16
C GLN A 100 13.25 10.45 -5.10
N LYS A 101 12.02 10.09 -5.41
CA LYS A 101 11.18 10.88 -6.30
C LYS A 101 10.39 11.96 -5.57
N GLN A 102 10.49 12.02 -4.26
CA GLN A 102 9.77 12.97 -3.41
C GLN A 102 8.26 12.91 -3.66
N LYS A 103 7.73 11.72 -3.71
CA LYS A 103 6.30 11.48 -3.94
C LYS A 103 5.69 10.75 -2.77
N GLN A 104 4.39 10.95 -2.61
CA GLN A 104 3.60 10.23 -1.62
C GLN A 104 2.59 9.35 -2.33
N LEU A 105 2.39 8.15 -1.82
CA LEU A 105 1.54 7.15 -2.45
C LEU A 105 0.62 6.53 -1.40
N GLY A 106 -0.66 6.51 -1.69
CA GLY A 106 -1.64 5.78 -0.89
C GLY A 106 -1.96 4.47 -1.58
N LEU A 107 -2.04 3.41 -0.80
CA LEU A 107 -2.35 2.06 -1.30
C LEU A 107 -3.49 1.49 -0.49
N PHE A 108 -4.32 0.67 -1.15
CA PHE A 108 -5.35 -0.09 -0.46
C PHE A 108 -5.40 -1.48 -1.07
N PHE A 109 -5.06 -2.48 -0.27
CA PHE A 109 -5.04 -3.87 -0.71
C PHE A 109 -6.35 -4.54 -0.36
N ILE A 110 -6.95 -5.21 -1.33
CA ILE A 110 -8.24 -5.87 -1.19
C ILE A 110 -8.07 -7.34 -1.58
N TYR A 111 -8.35 -8.24 -0.64
CA TYR A 111 -8.33 -9.66 -0.95
C TYR A 111 -9.67 -10.04 -1.59
N THR A 112 -9.63 -10.58 -2.81
CA THR A 112 -10.83 -10.89 -3.58
C THR A 112 -11.06 -12.38 -3.77
N GLY A 113 -10.18 -13.22 -3.22
CA GLY A 113 -10.34 -14.68 -3.31
C GLY A 113 -11.47 -15.17 -2.45
N ARG A 114 -11.91 -16.40 -2.70
CA ARG A 114 -13.00 -17.02 -1.95
C ARG A 114 -12.53 -18.00 -0.89
N GLU A 115 -11.26 -18.37 -0.93
CA GLU A 115 -10.69 -19.30 0.03
C GLU A 115 -9.69 -18.58 0.91
N LEU A 116 -9.53 -19.07 2.13
CA LEU A 116 -8.52 -18.51 3.03
C LEU A 116 -7.13 -18.82 2.46
N PRO A 117 -6.30 -17.78 2.26
CA PRO A 117 -4.97 -17.99 1.70
C PRO A 117 -3.99 -18.42 2.78
N ASP A 118 -2.88 -19.02 2.35
CA ASP A 118 -1.76 -19.18 3.25
C ASP A 118 -0.79 -18.00 3.05
N TYR A 119 0.19 -17.89 3.93
CA TYR A 119 1.12 -16.78 3.89
C TYR A 119 1.97 -16.80 2.61
N THR A 120 2.36 -17.99 2.14
CA THR A 120 3.19 -18.11 0.95
C THR A 120 2.52 -17.49 -0.27
N LEU A 121 1.25 -17.79 -0.47
CA LEU A 121 0.49 -17.23 -1.59
C LEU A 121 0.40 -15.71 -1.49
N VAL A 122 0.01 -15.22 -0.31
CA VAL A 122 -0.12 -13.78 -0.09
C VAL A 122 1.21 -13.08 -0.31
N ASN A 123 2.29 -13.66 0.23
CA ASN A 123 3.63 -13.09 0.10
C ASN A 123 4.05 -12.97 -1.36
N GLU A 124 3.80 -13.98 -2.16
CA GLU A 124 4.12 -13.96 -3.59
C GLU A 124 3.35 -12.86 -4.33
N LYS A 125 2.06 -12.77 -4.05
CA LYS A 125 1.22 -11.80 -4.77
C LYS A 125 1.55 -10.36 -4.37
N ILE A 126 1.80 -10.13 -3.10
CA ILE A 126 2.22 -8.82 -2.62
C ILE A 126 3.57 -8.44 -3.24
N ALA A 127 4.50 -9.39 -3.37
CA ALA A 127 5.80 -9.14 -4.00
C ALA A 127 5.63 -8.66 -5.45
N VAL A 128 4.77 -9.31 -6.21
CA VAL A 128 4.51 -8.93 -7.60
C VAL A 128 3.89 -7.53 -7.65
N ILE A 129 2.93 -7.27 -6.77
CA ILE A 129 2.26 -5.97 -6.71
C ILE A 129 3.27 -4.86 -6.40
N LEU A 130 4.12 -5.06 -5.41
CA LEU A 130 5.08 -4.03 -5.00
C LEU A 130 6.12 -3.77 -6.09
N LYS A 131 6.57 -4.80 -6.80
CA LYS A 131 7.47 -4.62 -7.94
C LYS A 131 6.81 -3.79 -9.02
N ARG A 132 5.56 -4.06 -9.32
CA ARG A 132 4.82 -3.33 -10.32
C ARG A 132 4.61 -1.87 -9.91
N LEU A 133 4.32 -1.63 -8.64
CA LEU A 133 4.16 -0.28 -8.12
C LEU A 133 5.49 0.49 -8.18
N THR A 134 6.59 -0.16 -7.88
CA THR A 134 7.91 0.47 -7.99
C THR A 134 8.16 0.93 -9.42
N ARG A 135 7.79 0.09 -10.38
CA ARG A 135 7.92 0.47 -11.80
C ARG A 135 7.02 1.66 -12.13
N VAL A 136 5.79 1.66 -11.62
CA VAL A 136 4.86 2.77 -11.84
C VAL A 136 5.43 4.08 -11.29
N VAL A 137 6.04 4.04 -10.12
CA VAL A 137 6.67 5.22 -9.53
C VAL A 137 7.76 5.76 -10.47
N ASN A 138 8.61 4.89 -11.00
CA ASN A 138 9.67 5.29 -11.90
C ASN A 138 9.13 5.86 -13.21
N GLU A 139 8.14 5.21 -13.79
CA GLU A 139 7.53 5.65 -15.04
C GLU A 139 6.81 6.97 -14.88
N SER A 140 6.10 7.15 -13.77
CA SER A 140 5.39 8.39 -13.51
C SER A 140 6.35 9.56 -13.43
N SER A 141 7.50 9.35 -12.79
CA SER A 141 8.53 10.39 -12.71
C SER A 141 9.08 10.74 -14.08
N ALA A 142 9.32 9.73 -14.92
CA ALA A 142 9.85 9.95 -16.26
C ALA A 142 8.87 10.73 -17.14
N LYS A 143 7.57 10.44 -17.00
CA LYS A 143 6.56 11.10 -17.80
C LYS A 143 6.35 12.56 -17.41
N ASN A 144 6.70 12.92 -16.20
CA ASN A 144 6.46 14.25 -15.69
C ASN A 144 7.65 15.19 -15.90
N THR A 145 8.66 14.73 -16.57
CA THR A 145 9.83 15.56 -16.88
C THR A 145 9.62 16.45 -18.10
#